data_585b85588a98148310c18d27d2eab84c
#
_entry.id   585b85588a98148310c18d27d2eab84c
#
_cell.length_a   1.000
_cell.length_b   1.000
_cell.length_c   1.000
_cell.angle_alpha   90.00
_cell.angle_beta   90.00
_cell.angle_gamma   90.00
#
_symmetry.space_group_name_H-M   'P 1'
#
loop_
_entity.id
_entity.type
_entity.pdbx_description
1 polymer ?
#
loop_
_entity_poly.entity_id
_entity_poly.type
_entity_poly.pdbx_seq_one_letter_code
_entity_poly.pdbx_strand_id
1 'polypeptide(L)'
;MAMLTSIALGGCATGLSTTSEKTVAFDPQKRAVERSAARWKALTDKRFDEAFAFLSDASKVGMTASEYGVAMQRMGYTSATVQSATCEESVCTVKSTITLPIFVRGVGARQQTLPVEERWIMNNGELWLIRR
;
A
#
# COMPACT_ATOMS: atom_id res chain seq x y z
N MET A 1 18.64 -65.46 47.06
CA MET A 1 19.64 -64.64 46.30
C MET A 1 18.92 -63.73 45.45
N ALA A 2 18.87 -62.47 45.78
CA ALA A 2 18.16 -61.42 45.10
C ALA A 2 19.10 -60.71 44.14
N MET A 3 18.70 -60.55 42.91
CA MET A 3 19.34 -59.59 42.02
C MET A 3 18.31 -58.51 41.56
N LEU A 4 18.52 -57.34 42.08
CA LEU A 4 17.81 -56.12 41.71
C LEU A 4 18.45 -55.55 40.44
N THR A 5 17.66 -55.44 39.41
CA THR A 5 18.06 -54.73 38.18
C THR A 5 17.34 -53.39 38.19
N SER A 6 18.08 -52.34 38.38
CA SER A 6 17.59 -50.95 38.30
C SER A 6 17.52 -50.53 36.83
N ILE A 7 16.34 -50.19 36.36
CA ILE A 7 16.13 -49.58 35.06
C ILE A 7 16.05 -48.06 35.22
N ALA A 8 17.03 -47.35 34.71
CA ALA A 8 17.04 -45.91 34.63
C ALA A 8 16.21 -45.46 33.43
N LEU A 9 15.09 -44.84 33.68
CA LEU A 9 14.33 -44.13 32.63
C LEU A 9 14.98 -42.78 32.36
N GLY A 10 15.66 -42.70 31.26
CA GLY A 10 16.12 -41.42 30.72
C GLY A 10 14.93 -40.59 30.20
N GLY A 11 14.63 -39.52 30.89
CA GLY A 11 13.65 -38.56 30.43
C GLY A 11 14.17 -37.78 29.23
N CYS A 12 13.59 -37.98 28.08
CA CYS A 12 13.76 -37.06 26.92
C CYS A 12 12.96 -35.79 27.20
N ALA A 13 13.64 -34.73 27.60
CA ALA A 13 13.08 -33.41 27.60
C ALA A 13 12.98 -32.96 26.11
N THR A 14 11.81 -33.12 25.51
CA THR A 14 11.49 -32.45 24.27
C THR A 14 11.37 -30.95 24.55
N GLY A 15 12.43 -30.23 24.28
CA GLY A 15 12.40 -28.78 24.28
C GLY A 15 11.44 -28.33 23.20
N LEU A 16 10.25 -27.89 23.61
CA LEU A 16 9.36 -27.10 22.76
C LEU A 16 10.08 -25.78 22.48
N SER A 17 10.69 -25.68 21.30
CA SER A 17 11.11 -24.39 20.77
C SER A 17 9.85 -23.62 20.43
N THR A 18 9.39 -22.77 21.35
CA THR A 18 8.44 -21.73 21.03
C THR A 18 9.17 -20.73 20.16
N THR A 19 9.11 -20.93 18.85
CA THR A 19 9.34 -19.86 17.89
C THR A 19 8.22 -18.87 18.14
N SER A 20 8.51 -17.80 18.87
CA SER A 20 7.61 -16.66 18.90
C SER A 20 7.59 -16.12 17.46
N GLU A 21 6.55 -16.47 16.73
CA GLU A 21 6.20 -15.74 15.51
C GLU A 21 6.00 -14.31 15.94
N LYS A 22 6.95 -13.47 15.55
CA LYS A 22 6.84 -12.03 15.70
C LYS A 22 5.68 -11.61 14.82
N THR A 23 4.47 -11.58 15.38
CA THR A 23 3.31 -11.01 14.72
C THR A 23 3.67 -9.57 14.46
N VAL A 24 4.02 -9.26 13.20
CA VAL A 24 4.27 -7.87 12.78
C VAL A 24 2.96 -7.15 12.95
N ALA A 25 2.87 -6.27 13.95
CA ALA A 25 1.70 -5.46 14.17
C ALA A 25 1.40 -4.67 12.89
N PHE A 26 0.13 -4.67 12.47
CA PHE A 26 -0.30 -3.91 11.33
C PHE A 26 0.01 -2.42 11.54
N ASP A 27 0.83 -1.86 10.66
CA ASP A 27 1.18 -0.44 10.66
C ASP A 27 0.39 0.25 9.53
N PRO A 28 -0.66 1.01 9.87
CA PRO A 28 -1.49 1.64 8.84
C PRO A 28 -0.74 2.68 8.01
N GLN A 29 0.22 3.40 8.60
CA GLN A 29 1.00 4.40 7.85
C GLN A 29 1.89 3.73 6.80
N LYS A 30 2.60 2.70 7.21
CA LYS A 30 3.42 1.90 6.30
C LYS A 30 2.57 1.29 5.18
N ARG A 31 1.43 0.72 5.55
CA ARG A 31 0.50 0.11 4.58
C ARG A 31 -0.06 1.13 3.60
N ALA A 32 -0.41 2.33 4.06
CA ALA A 32 -0.89 3.41 3.21
C ALA A 32 0.16 3.84 2.18
N VAL A 33 1.41 3.99 2.60
CA VAL A 33 2.53 4.30 1.69
C VAL A 33 2.72 3.19 0.66
N GLU A 34 2.72 1.93 1.07
CA GLU A 34 2.87 0.78 0.17
C GLU A 34 1.74 0.72 -0.87
N ARG A 35 0.49 0.89 -0.45
CA ARG A 35 -0.65 0.84 -1.34
C ARG A 35 -0.68 2.01 -2.31
N SER A 36 -0.38 3.21 -1.84
CA SER A 36 -0.28 4.40 -2.69
C SER A 36 0.83 4.24 -3.73
N ALA A 37 2.01 3.78 -3.32
CA ALA A 37 3.12 3.52 -4.22
C ALA A 37 2.78 2.47 -5.28
N ALA A 38 2.12 1.37 -4.88
CA ALA A 38 1.68 0.31 -5.80
C ALA A 38 0.65 0.83 -6.81
N ARG A 39 -0.29 1.66 -6.37
CA ARG A 39 -1.28 2.29 -7.25
C ARG A 39 -0.61 3.23 -8.26
N TRP A 40 0.29 4.10 -7.81
CA TRP A 40 1.01 5.01 -8.72
C TRP A 40 1.88 4.25 -9.71
N LYS A 41 2.52 3.16 -9.27
CA LYS A 41 3.26 2.28 -10.18
C LYS A 41 2.34 1.68 -11.25
N ALA A 42 1.18 1.16 -10.87
CA ALA A 42 0.20 0.64 -11.82
C ALA A 42 -0.25 1.72 -12.81
N LEU A 43 -0.47 2.96 -12.35
CA LEU A 43 -0.84 4.08 -13.21
C LEU A 43 0.27 4.46 -14.20
N THR A 44 1.52 4.55 -13.75
CA THR A 44 2.65 4.87 -14.62
C THR A 44 2.94 3.76 -15.62
N ASP A 45 2.68 2.51 -15.25
CA ASP A 45 2.80 1.33 -16.13
C ASP A 45 1.55 1.12 -17.02
N LYS A 46 0.57 2.02 -16.93
CA LYS A 46 -0.71 1.95 -17.65
C LYS A 46 -1.56 0.71 -17.35
N ARG A 47 -1.39 0.13 -16.17
CA ARG A 47 -2.20 -0.97 -15.66
C ARG A 47 -3.40 -0.41 -14.90
N PHE A 48 -4.35 0.14 -15.63
CA PHE A 48 -5.47 0.91 -15.06
C PHE A 48 -6.45 0.06 -14.29
N ASP A 49 -6.67 -1.19 -14.68
CA ASP A 49 -7.51 -2.12 -13.93
C ASP A 49 -6.95 -2.37 -12.53
N GLU A 50 -5.64 -2.57 -12.42
CA GLU A 50 -4.97 -2.73 -11.13
C GLU A 50 -5.06 -1.45 -10.29
N ALA A 51 -4.81 -0.29 -10.89
CA ALA A 51 -4.92 0.98 -10.19
C ALA A 51 -6.34 1.26 -9.71
N PHE A 52 -7.34 0.94 -10.53
CA PHE A 52 -8.75 1.08 -10.18
C PHE A 52 -9.17 0.19 -9.01
N ALA A 53 -8.56 -1.00 -8.89
CA ALA A 53 -8.84 -1.93 -7.79
C ALA A 53 -8.49 -1.36 -6.40
N PHE A 54 -7.62 -0.36 -6.31
CA PHE A 54 -7.28 0.31 -5.04
C PHE A 54 -8.36 1.27 -4.53
N LEU A 55 -9.32 1.64 -5.36
CA LEU A 55 -10.40 2.54 -4.96
C LEU A 55 -11.38 1.83 -4.02
N SER A 56 -11.96 2.59 -3.10
CA SER A 56 -13.07 2.11 -2.29
C SER A 56 -14.29 1.79 -3.17
N ASP A 57 -15.14 0.90 -2.72
CA ASP A 57 -16.35 0.53 -3.48
C ASP A 57 -17.22 1.74 -3.77
N ALA A 58 -17.37 2.64 -2.81
CA ALA A 58 -18.11 3.90 -2.99
C ALA A 58 -17.48 4.78 -4.08
N SER A 59 -16.15 4.80 -4.18
CA SER A 59 -15.43 5.59 -5.20
C SER A 59 -15.50 5.00 -6.60
N LYS A 60 -15.81 3.71 -6.72
CA LYS A 60 -16.00 3.01 -8.00
C LYS A 60 -17.41 3.20 -8.59
N VAL A 61 -18.38 3.60 -7.77
CA VAL A 61 -19.76 3.76 -8.21
C VAL A 61 -19.83 4.76 -9.37
N GLY A 62 -20.49 4.35 -10.47
CA GLY A 62 -20.70 5.16 -11.65
C GLY A 62 -19.44 5.35 -12.53
N MET A 63 -18.42 4.51 -12.34
CA MET A 63 -17.18 4.58 -13.11
C MET A 63 -16.65 3.19 -13.43
N THR A 64 -16.14 3.01 -14.63
CA THR A 64 -15.40 1.82 -15.05
C THR A 64 -13.90 2.02 -14.88
N ALA A 65 -13.14 0.93 -14.87
CA ALA A 65 -11.68 0.99 -14.86
C ALA A 65 -11.13 1.73 -16.09
N SER A 66 -11.77 1.56 -17.25
CA SER A 66 -11.38 2.27 -18.48
C SER A 66 -11.58 3.78 -18.37
N GLU A 67 -12.72 4.23 -17.84
CA GLU A 67 -12.99 5.67 -17.63
C GLU A 67 -12.03 6.26 -16.61
N TYR A 68 -11.72 5.52 -15.56
CA TYR A 68 -10.71 5.91 -14.58
C TYR A 68 -9.33 6.08 -15.24
N GLY A 69 -8.93 5.11 -16.06
CA GLY A 69 -7.66 5.16 -16.80
C GLY A 69 -7.57 6.39 -17.71
N VAL A 70 -8.62 6.69 -18.46
CA VAL A 70 -8.69 7.88 -19.31
C VAL A 70 -8.56 9.16 -18.48
N ALA A 71 -9.28 9.25 -17.37
CA ALA A 71 -9.22 10.41 -16.48
C ALA A 71 -7.80 10.61 -15.90
N MET A 72 -7.15 9.54 -15.49
CA MET A 72 -5.80 9.60 -14.95
C MET A 72 -4.76 9.95 -16.02
N GLN A 73 -4.89 9.44 -17.24
CA GLN A 73 -4.00 9.80 -18.36
C GLN A 73 -4.09 11.28 -18.74
N ARG A 74 -5.28 11.88 -18.64
CA ARG A 74 -5.49 13.31 -18.93
C ARG A 74 -4.72 14.23 -17.99
N MET A 75 -4.33 13.76 -16.81
CA MET A 75 -3.48 14.52 -15.90
C MET A 75 -2.07 14.72 -16.47
N GLY A 76 -1.63 13.86 -17.39
CA GLY A 76 -0.34 13.98 -18.08
C GLY A 76 0.89 13.74 -17.22
N TYR A 77 0.76 13.14 -16.04
CA TYR A 77 1.90 12.82 -15.17
C TYR A 77 2.85 11.81 -15.82
N THR A 78 4.14 11.98 -15.58
CA THR A 78 5.19 11.07 -16.05
C THR A 78 5.76 10.21 -14.94
N SER A 79 5.73 10.71 -13.72
CA SER A 79 6.19 10.00 -12.52
C SER A 79 5.45 10.45 -11.28
N ALA A 80 5.48 9.62 -10.26
CA ALA A 80 4.96 9.93 -8.93
C ALA A 80 5.86 9.36 -7.86
N THR A 81 6.00 10.08 -6.76
CA THR A 81 6.79 9.66 -5.59
C THR A 81 5.94 9.83 -4.34
N VAL A 82 5.72 8.74 -3.62
CA VAL A 82 5.04 8.77 -2.32
C VAL A 82 6.05 9.20 -1.26
N GLN A 83 5.69 10.20 -0.46
CA GLN A 83 6.58 10.79 0.53
C GLN A 83 6.29 10.31 1.95
N SER A 84 5.03 10.38 2.36
CA SER A 84 4.65 10.07 3.74
C SER A 84 3.16 9.76 3.86
N ALA A 85 2.77 9.15 4.96
CA ALA A 85 1.38 8.98 5.35
C ALA A 85 1.19 9.36 6.81
N THR A 86 0.04 9.95 7.10
CA THR A 86 -0.43 10.23 8.46
C THR A 86 -1.80 9.61 8.63
N CYS A 87 -1.96 8.77 9.63
CA CYS A 87 -3.22 8.07 9.89
C CYS A 87 -3.83 8.55 11.21
N GLU A 88 -5.11 8.88 11.17
CA GLU A 88 -5.94 9.20 12.32
C GLU A 88 -7.18 8.33 12.29
N GLU A 89 -7.41 7.55 13.34
CA GLU A 89 -8.54 6.59 13.42
C GLU A 89 -8.53 5.63 12.21
N SER A 90 -9.56 5.70 11.36
CA SER A 90 -9.72 4.84 10.18
C SER A 90 -9.31 5.50 8.87
N VAL A 91 -8.72 6.69 8.91
CA VAL A 91 -8.35 7.45 7.71
C VAL A 91 -6.86 7.75 7.68
N CYS A 92 -6.23 7.41 6.57
CA CYS A 92 -4.84 7.79 6.29
C CYS A 92 -4.80 8.84 5.19
N THR A 93 -4.01 9.87 5.41
CA THR A 93 -3.69 10.88 4.40
C THR A 93 -2.27 10.61 3.88
N VAL A 94 -2.15 10.37 2.60
CA VAL A 94 -0.86 10.10 1.93
C VAL A 94 -0.46 11.32 1.13
N LYS A 95 0.75 11.80 1.37
CA LYS A 95 1.36 12.89 0.62
C LYS A 95 2.33 12.32 -0.43
N SER A 96 2.13 12.75 -1.65
CA SER A 96 2.93 12.36 -2.80
C SER A 96 3.28 13.59 -3.63
N THR A 97 4.24 13.43 -4.51
CA THR A 97 4.51 14.41 -5.57
C THR A 97 4.36 13.74 -6.92
N ILE A 98 3.78 14.44 -7.86
CA ILE A 98 3.72 14.01 -9.26
C ILE A 98 4.53 14.96 -10.12
N THR A 99 5.16 14.43 -11.15
CA THR A 99 5.88 15.20 -12.14
C THR A 99 5.09 15.16 -13.45
N LEU A 100 4.90 16.31 -14.05
CA LEU A 100 4.23 16.43 -15.32
C LEU A 100 4.92 17.47 -16.21
N PRO A 101 4.91 17.27 -17.54
CA PRO A 101 5.43 18.25 -18.46
C PRO A 101 4.46 19.44 -18.56
N ILE A 102 5.01 20.62 -18.55
CA ILE A 102 4.30 21.87 -18.85
C ILE A 102 4.97 22.57 -20.03
N PHE A 103 4.21 23.31 -20.80
CA PHE A 103 4.74 24.17 -21.84
C PHE A 103 4.70 25.62 -21.38
N VAL A 104 5.86 26.24 -21.28
CA VAL A 104 6.00 27.64 -20.90
C VAL A 104 6.27 28.46 -22.17
N ARG A 105 5.37 29.40 -22.46
CA ARG A 105 5.50 30.26 -23.63
C ARG A 105 6.83 31.03 -23.62
N GLY A 106 7.58 30.96 -24.71
CA GLY A 106 8.90 31.59 -24.82
C GLY A 106 10.07 30.83 -24.21
N VAL A 107 9.81 29.75 -23.49
CA VAL A 107 10.81 28.91 -22.82
C VAL A 107 10.82 27.47 -23.32
N GLY A 108 9.64 26.96 -23.75
CA GLY A 108 9.47 25.59 -24.22
C GLY A 108 9.01 24.63 -23.12
N ALA A 109 9.23 23.35 -23.35
CA ALA A 109 8.83 22.29 -22.40
C ALA A 109 9.66 22.33 -21.12
N ARG A 110 8.99 22.20 -19.97
CA ARG A 110 9.57 22.10 -18.63
C ARG A 110 8.91 20.97 -17.86
N GLN A 111 9.59 20.44 -16.87
CA GLN A 111 9.02 19.52 -15.89
C GLN A 111 8.54 20.31 -14.67
N GLN A 112 7.32 20.04 -14.24
CA GLN A 112 6.78 20.61 -13.01
C GLN A 112 6.45 19.49 -12.03
N THR A 113 6.80 19.69 -10.78
CA THR A 113 6.45 18.78 -9.69
C THR A 113 5.36 19.41 -8.84
N LEU A 114 4.26 18.69 -8.66
CA LEU A 114 3.11 19.14 -7.89
C LEU A 114 2.84 18.21 -6.71
N PRO A 115 2.48 18.77 -5.54
CA PRO A 115 2.02 17.96 -4.42
C PRO A 115 0.64 17.38 -4.71
N VAL A 116 0.45 16.13 -4.29
CA VAL A 116 -0.83 15.43 -4.34
C VAL A 116 -1.11 14.84 -2.96
N GLU A 117 -2.32 14.98 -2.50
CA GLU A 117 -2.77 14.39 -1.25
C GLU A 117 -3.89 13.40 -1.53
N GLU A 118 -3.72 12.19 -1.02
CA GLU A 118 -4.68 11.10 -1.17
C GLU A 118 -5.25 10.72 0.19
N ARG A 119 -6.53 10.41 0.23
CA ARG A 119 -7.19 9.89 1.44
C ARG A 119 -7.53 8.43 1.26
N TRP A 120 -7.11 7.64 2.23
CA TRP A 120 -7.32 6.19 2.27
C TRP A 120 -8.13 5.84 3.51
N ILE A 121 -9.17 5.05 3.33
CA ILE A 121 -10.04 4.61 4.43
C ILE A 121 -9.79 3.15 4.76
N MET A 122 -9.73 2.85 6.06
CA MET A 122 -9.66 1.48 6.56
C MET A 122 -11.04 0.83 6.46
N ASN A 123 -11.12 -0.30 5.79
CA ASN A 123 -12.30 -1.13 5.73
C ASN A 123 -11.91 -2.61 5.66
N ASN A 124 -12.46 -3.41 6.55
CA ASN A 124 -12.18 -4.85 6.64
C ASN A 124 -10.67 -5.18 6.69
N GLY A 125 -9.91 -4.42 7.47
CA GLY A 125 -8.48 -4.65 7.68
C GLY A 125 -7.58 -4.20 6.53
N GLU A 126 -8.09 -3.50 5.53
CA GLU A 126 -7.31 -2.96 4.41
C GLU A 126 -7.66 -1.50 4.14
N LEU A 127 -6.74 -0.80 3.52
CA LEU A 127 -6.89 0.61 3.14
C LEU A 127 -7.33 0.76 1.68
N TRP A 128 -8.32 1.61 1.45
CA TRP A 128 -8.94 1.88 0.15
C TRP A 128 -8.95 3.37 -0.15
N LEU A 129 -8.62 3.72 -1.39
CA LEU A 129 -8.56 5.10 -1.82
C LEU A 129 -9.96 5.70 -1.95
N ILE A 130 -10.15 6.86 -1.31
CA ILE A 130 -11.35 7.67 -1.51
C ILE A 130 -11.08 8.69 -2.62
N ARG A 131 -11.86 8.63 -3.67
CA ARG A 131 -11.85 9.63 -4.73
C ARG A 131 -12.76 10.80 -4.34
N ARG A 132 -12.26 12.01 -4.51
CA ARG A 132 -13.07 13.23 -4.42
C ARG A 132 -13.71 13.56 -5.77
#